data_10bedb79f6b898be93954689aba9e302
#
_entry.id   10bedb79f6b898be93954689aba9e302
#
_cell.length_a   1.000
_cell.length_b   1.000
_cell.length_c   1.000
_cell.angle_alpha   90.00
_cell.angle_beta   90.00
_cell.angle_gamma   90.00
#
_symmetry.space_group_name_H-M   'P 1'
#
loop_
_entity.id
_entity.type
_entity.pdbx_description
1 polymer ?
#
loop_
_entity_poly.entity_id
_entity_poly.type
_entity_poly.pdbx_seq_one_letter_code
_entity_poly.pdbx_strand_id
1 'polypeptide(L)'
;MGRFSFRLICLVVFSLFLCGCETIQTVISGIVGDDEANRDPSALADAAATYNDGKPRVRPGVGIIVQVSSVGQQPVTMQAQVDQNGEVTLPYLLDKPVMCDGLTLDVLKDKLLKEYEFFIKKPQLTVTFAPFDGKTGVSPWGTVKVMGEVGSPGPVNMPPTMDLTVTKVLQEAGGLRPFAHKGKIRVTRCEKDGSKTITIVDLDEIGEKGRVEKDIALRAGDVVWVPERWY
;
A
#
# COMPACT_ATOMS: atom_id res chain seq x y z
N MET A 1 -48.33 -44.30 37.97
CA MET A 1 -47.62 -43.23 38.68
C MET A 1 -46.29 -43.11 38.01
N GLY A 2 -45.97 -42.11 37.22
CA GLY A 2 -46.08 -40.73 37.08
C GLY A 2 -45.73 -40.31 35.62
N ARG A 3 -46.74 -39.79 34.94
CA ARG A 3 -46.61 -39.27 33.56
C ARG A 3 -46.67 -37.74 33.54
N PHE A 4 -45.98 -37.06 34.45
CA PHE A 4 -46.13 -35.59 34.65
C PHE A 4 -44.84 -34.78 34.52
N SER A 5 -43.76 -35.38 34.07
CA SER A 5 -42.48 -34.60 34.09
C SER A 5 -41.94 -34.21 32.72
N PHE A 6 -42.49 -34.70 31.61
CA PHE A 6 -41.89 -34.49 30.29
C PHE A 6 -42.40 -33.24 29.55
N ARG A 7 -43.58 -32.74 29.89
CA ARG A 7 -44.16 -31.56 29.25
C ARG A 7 -43.69 -30.23 29.87
N LEU A 8 -43.20 -30.24 31.10
CA LEU A 8 -42.70 -29.03 31.77
C LEU A 8 -41.25 -28.72 31.37
N ILE A 9 -40.47 -29.73 31.05
CA ILE A 9 -39.07 -29.54 30.62
C ILE A 9 -38.97 -28.99 29.18
N CYS A 10 -39.90 -29.38 28.30
CA CYS A 10 -39.95 -28.82 26.94
C CYS A 10 -40.33 -27.32 26.89
N LEU A 11 -41.19 -26.87 27.82
CA LEU A 11 -41.60 -25.45 27.86
C LEU A 11 -40.51 -24.51 28.42
N VAL A 12 -39.68 -25.04 29.34
CA VAL A 12 -38.55 -24.24 29.87
C VAL A 12 -37.40 -24.17 28.89
N VAL A 13 -37.15 -25.27 28.11
CA VAL A 13 -36.12 -25.25 27.07
C VAL A 13 -36.50 -24.40 25.85
N PHE A 14 -37.82 -24.31 25.53
CA PHE A 14 -38.31 -23.48 24.44
C PHE A 14 -38.35 -21.97 24.82
N SER A 15 -38.51 -21.65 26.12
CA SER A 15 -38.42 -20.28 26.61
C SER A 15 -36.97 -19.76 26.69
N LEU A 16 -35.98 -20.63 26.85
CA LEU A 16 -34.57 -20.24 26.86
C LEU A 16 -34.00 -20.02 25.45
N PHE A 17 -34.66 -20.56 24.40
CA PHE A 17 -34.21 -20.38 23.01
C PHE A 17 -34.70 -19.06 22.38
N LEU A 18 -35.69 -18.39 22.97
CA LEU A 18 -36.21 -17.10 22.47
C LEU A 18 -35.54 -15.87 23.13
N CYS A 19 -34.76 -16.07 24.22
CA CYS A 19 -34.06 -14.97 24.92
C CYS A 19 -32.55 -14.94 24.58
N GLY A 20 -32.05 -15.83 23.76
CA GLY A 20 -30.61 -16.00 23.48
C GLY A 20 -30.06 -15.19 22.30
N CYS A 21 -30.89 -14.49 21.54
CA CYS A 21 -30.40 -13.75 20.36
C CYS A 21 -29.87 -12.34 20.68
N GLU A 22 -30.33 -11.69 21.75
CA GLU A 22 -29.85 -10.35 22.09
C GLU A 22 -28.58 -10.32 22.93
N THR A 23 -28.34 -11.39 23.72
CA THR A 23 -27.13 -11.47 24.56
C THR A 23 -25.88 -11.94 23.80
N ILE A 24 -26.04 -12.64 22.70
CA ILE A 24 -24.89 -13.04 21.85
C ILE A 24 -24.44 -11.85 21.01
N GLN A 25 -25.36 -11.01 20.57
CA GLN A 25 -25.02 -9.79 19.81
C GLN A 25 -24.23 -8.79 20.65
N THR A 26 -24.56 -8.69 21.95
CA THR A 26 -23.88 -7.76 22.87
C THR A 26 -22.51 -8.27 23.35
N VAL A 27 -22.29 -9.58 23.35
CA VAL A 27 -20.99 -10.16 23.72
C VAL A 27 -20.02 -10.19 22.54
N ILE A 28 -20.53 -10.31 21.30
CA ILE A 28 -19.69 -10.27 20.09
C ILE A 28 -19.27 -8.81 19.77
N SER A 29 -20.11 -7.81 20.06
CA SER A 29 -19.73 -6.40 19.92
C SER A 29 -18.70 -5.93 20.96
N GLY A 30 -18.52 -6.64 22.07
CA GLY A 30 -17.51 -6.32 23.08
C GLY A 30 -16.17 -7.05 22.91
N ILE A 31 -16.05 -7.99 21.96
CA ILE A 31 -14.82 -8.77 21.71
C ILE A 31 -14.16 -8.39 20.39
N VAL A 32 -14.94 -7.93 19.41
CA VAL A 32 -14.40 -7.28 18.20
C VAL A 32 -14.23 -5.81 18.58
N GLY A 33 -13.00 -5.43 18.89
CA GLY A 33 -12.67 -4.06 19.26
C GLY A 33 -13.26 -3.09 18.24
N ASP A 34 -13.91 -2.05 18.74
CA ASP A 34 -14.57 -0.98 17.99
C ASP A 34 -13.63 -0.19 17.04
N ASP A 35 -12.38 -0.63 16.90
CA ASP A 35 -11.36 0.00 16.07
C ASP A 35 -11.53 -0.28 14.57
N GLU A 36 -12.28 -1.31 14.18
CA GLU A 36 -12.50 -1.63 12.77
C GLU A 36 -13.82 -1.09 12.21
N ALA A 37 -14.82 -0.87 13.06
CA ALA A 37 -16.13 -0.37 12.65
C ALA A 37 -16.19 1.16 12.50
N ASN A 38 -15.20 1.89 13.00
CA ASN A 38 -15.15 3.36 12.95
C ASN A 38 -14.06 3.89 12.00
N ARG A 39 -13.59 3.08 11.06
CA ARG A 39 -12.85 3.60 9.91
C ARG A 39 -13.85 4.23 8.96
N ASP A 40 -14.00 5.53 9.07
CA ASP A 40 -14.79 6.34 8.16
C ASP A 40 -14.41 5.96 6.71
N PRO A 41 -15.34 5.43 5.90
CA PRO A 41 -15.05 5.07 4.52
C PRO A 41 -14.57 6.27 3.70
N SER A 42 -14.88 7.50 4.13
CA SER A 42 -14.32 8.72 3.54
C SER A 42 -12.83 8.87 3.83
N ALA A 43 -12.34 8.49 5.01
CA ALA A 43 -10.92 8.52 5.33
C ALA A 43 -10.11 7.50 4.53
N LEU A 44 -10.69 6.32 4.23
CA LEU A 44 -10.07 5.34 3.34
C LEU A 44 -10.11 5.79 1.87
N ALA A 45 -11.18 6.47 1.46
CA ALA A 45 -11.28 7.07 0.13
C ALA A 45 -10.31 8.24 -0.02
N ASP A 46 -10.15 9.07 1.00
CA ASP A 46 -9.17 10.17 1.02
C ASP A 46 -7.74 9.65 1.07
N ALA A 47 -7.45 8.59 1.82
CA ALA A 47 -6.16 7.93 1.81
C ALA A 47 -5.85 7.30 0.44
N ALA A 48 -6.82 6.66 -0.20
CA ALA A 48 -6.68 6.11 -1.56
C ALA A 48 -6.59 7.22 -2.62
N ALA A 49 -7.34 8.31 -2.45
CA ALA A 49 -7.30 9.47 -3.34
C ALA A 49 -5.97 10.23 -3.29
N THR A 50 -5.37 10.31 -2.09
CA THR A 50 -4.07 10.94 -1.87
C THR A 50 -2.91 10.08 -2.41
N TYR A 51 -3.15 8.80 -2.69
CA TYR A 51 -2.13 7.84 -3.13
C TYR A 51 -1.63 8.06 -4.56
N ASN A 52 -2.35 8.84 -5.37
CA ASN A 52 -2.09 9.02 -6.81
C ASN A 52 -1.63 10.44 -7.19
N ASP A 53 -1.16 11.24 -6.23
CA ASP A 53 -0.65 12.61 -6.49
C ASP A 53 0.78 12.63 -7.08
N GLY A 54 1.36 11.47 -7.34
CA GLY A 54 2.71 11.32 -7.87
C GLY A 54 3.82 11.59 -6.86
N LYS A 55 3.51 11.90 -5.60
CA LYS A 55 4.52 12.13 -4.57
C LYS A 55 4.98 10.83 -3.92
N PRO A 56 6.28 10.67 -3.67
CA PRO A 56 6.78 9.51 -2.95
C PRO A 56 6.25 9.52 -1.51
N ARG A 57 5.81 8.35 -1.03
CA ARG A 57 5.27 8.17 0.31
C ARG A 57 6.02 7.10 1.07
N VAL A 58 6.07 7.28 2.36
CA VAL A 58 6.60 6.27 3.28
C VAL A 58 5.66 5.07 3.30
N ARG A 59 6.22 3.87 3.27
CA ARG A 59 5.49 2.58 3.28
C ARG A 59 6.24 1.57 4.13
N PRO A 60 5.57 0.54 4.65
CA PRO A 60 6.26 -0.58 5.29
C PRO A 60 7.36 -1.16 4.41
N GLY A 61 8.53 -1.39 4.99
CA GLY A 61 9.72 -1.88 4.30
C GLY A 61 10.59 -0.82 3.61
N VAL A 62 10.13 0.43 3.53
CA VAL A 62 10.95 1.54 2.99
C VAL A 62 12.03 1.94 3.98
N GLY A 63 13.25 2.14 3.49
CA GLY A 63 14.34 2.74 4.27
C GLY A 63 14.27 4.27 4.25
N ILE A 64 14.48 4.88 5.40
CA ILE A 64 14.60 6.33 5.55
C ILE A 64 15.93 6.68 6.22
N ILE A 65 16.50 7.80 5.82
CA ILE A 65 17.66 8.40 6.47
C ILE A 65 17.20 9.68 7.17
N VAL A 66 17.41 9.73 8.46
CA VAL A 66 17.10 10.88 9.31
C VAL A 66 18.40 11.48 9.80
N GLN A 67 18.63 12.74 9.52
CA GLN A 67 19.76 13.51 10.03
C GLN A 67 19.23 14.56 10.99
N VAL A 68 19.72 14.49 12.24
CA VAL A 68 19.36 15.40 13.32
C VAL A 68 20.58 16.19 13.72
N SER A 69 20.45 17.49 13.81
CA SER A 69 21.49 18.38 14.33
C SER A 69 20.89 19.40 15.30
N SER A 70 21.74 19.91 16.17
CA SER A 70 21.43 21.03 17.08
C SER A 70 22.49 22.09 16.93
N VAL A 71 22.18 23.30 17.34
CA VAL A 71 23.12 24.41 17.26
C VAL A 71 24.40 24.08 18.04
N GLY A 72 25.54 24.06 17.34
CA GLY A 72 26.85 23.77 17.93
C GLY A 72 27.21 22.29 18.13
N GLN A 73 26.38 21.38 17.64
CA GLN A 73 26.65 19.93 17.68
C GLN A 73 26.83 19.35 16.27
N GLN A 74 27.61 18.28 16.16
CA GLN A 74 27.77 17.56 14.92
C GLN A 74 26.45 16.87 14.56
N PRO A 75 26.05 16.87 13.27
CA PRO A 75 24.85 16.18 12.83
C PRO A 75 24.97 14.67 13.04
N VAL A 76 23.92 14.07 13.61
CA VAL A 76 23.81 12.62 13.77
C VAL A 76 22.94 12.11 12.63
N THR A 77 23.50 11.22 11.81
CA THR A 77 22.79 10.59 10.69
C THR A 77 22.42 9.17 11.10
N MET A 78 21.17 8.81 10.89
CA MET A 78 20.60 7.52 11.22
C MET A 78 19.85 6.97 10.03
N GLN A 79 20.02 5.68 9.77
CA GLN A 79 19.21 4.95 8.81
C GLN A 79 18.25 4.05 9.58
N ALA A 80 16.97 4.14 9.27
CA ALA A 80 15.94 3.32 9.86
C ALA A 80 15.07 2.71 8.76
N GLN A 81 14.46 1.57 9.05
CA GLN A 81 13.50 0.94 8.16
C GLN A 81 12.12 1.01 8.79
N VAL A 82 11.13 1.31 7.98
CA VAL A 82 9.72 1.31 8.40
C VAL A 82 9.28 -0.14 8.60
N ASP A 83 8.71 -0.44 9.74
CA ASP A 83 8.24 -1.77 10.10
C ASP A 83 6.93 -2.16 9.37
N GLN A 84 6.43 -3.38 9.66
CA GLN A 84 5.20 -3.88 9.06
C GLN A 84 3.94 -3.12 9.51
N ASN A 85 4.00 -2.45 10.65
CA ASN A 85 2.91 -1.64 11.19
C ASN A 85 2.90 -0.22 10.60
N GLY A 86 3.89 0.13 9.78
CA GLY A 86 4.05 1.48 9.24
C GLY A 86 4.69 2.45 10.24
N GLU A 87 5.40 1.94 11.22
CA GLU A 87 6.07 2.72 12.26
C GLU A 87 7.59 2.75 12.05
N VAL A 88 8.22 3.78 12.55
CA VAL A 88 9.68 3.90 12.57
C VAL A 88 10.16 4.16 14.00
N THR A 89 11.17 3.41 14.41
CA THR A 89 11.87 3.61 15.69
C THR A 89 13.15 4.38 15.42
N LEU A 90 13.33 5.51 16.09
CA LEU A 90 14.48 6.40 15.93
C LEU A 90 15.18 6.58 17.27
N PRO A 91 16.52 6.80 17.32
CA PRO A 91 17.24 7.17 18.53
C PRO A 91 16.63 8.41 19.18
N TYR A 92 16.69 8.47 20.50
CA TYR A 92 15.97 9.39 21.39
C TYR A 92 14.45 9.20 21.44
N LEU A 93 13.85 8.41 20.52
CA LEU A 93 12.44 8.09 20.47
C LEU A 93 12.22 6.57 20.58
N LEU A 94 13.14 5.83 21.22
CA LEU A 94 13.12 4.36 21.28
C LEU A 94 11.86 3.78 21.90
N ASP A 95 11.31 4.48 22.90
CA ASP A 95 10.11 4.04 23.61
C ASP A 95 8.81 4.53 22.96
N LYS A 96 8.92 5.28 21.85
CA LYS A 96 7.78 5.90 21.17
C LYS A 96 7.95 5.78 19.65
N PRO A 97 7.59 4.62 19.07
CA PRO A 97 7.59 4.48 17.61
C PRO A 97 6.69 5.52 16.95
N VAL A 98 7.11 6.02 15.82
CA VAL A 98 6.39 7.09 15.10
C VAL A 98 5.70 6.49 13.89
N MET A 99 4.36 6.55 13.89
CA MET A 99 3.56 6.15 12.73
C MET A 99 3.89 7.05 11.54
N CYS A 100 4.27 6.46 10.42
CA CYS A 100 4.72 7.18 9.22
C CYS A 100 4.15 6.63 7.91
N ASP A 101 3.39 5.53 7.94
CA ASP A 101 2.79 4.96 6.73
C ASP A 101 1.89 5.95 6.01
N GLY A 102 2.00 6.00 4.67
CA GLY A 102 1.25 6.90 3.81
C GLY A 102 1.68 8.37 3.85
N LEU A 103 2.56 8.77 4.77
CA LEU A 103 3.03 10.16 4.87
C LEU A 103 4.04 10.50 3.76
N THR A 104 4.04 11.76 3.32
CA THR A 104 5.17 12.31 2.55
C THR A 104 6.33 12.66 3.48
N LEU A 105 7.55 12.79 2.92
CA LEU A 105 8.72 13.15 3.73
C LEU A 105 8.56 14.49 4.45
N ASP A 106 7.88 15.45 3.85
CA ASP A 106 7.65 16.77 4.46
C ASP A 106 6.77 16.66 5.72
N VAL A 107 5.65 15.93 5.62
CA VAL A 107 4.75 15.69 6.75
C VAL A 107 5.45 14.87 7.85
N LEU A 108 6.22 13.86 7.45
CA LEU A 108 7.01 13.07 8.41
C LEU A 108 8.05 13.94 9.11
N LYS A 109 8.75 14.81 8.39
CA LYS A 109 9.72 15.75 8.95
C LYS A 109 9.09 16.65 10.00
N ASP A 110 7.92 17.24 9.70
CA ASP A 110 7.22 18.14 10.65
C ASP A 110 6.76 17.37 11.89
N LYS A 111 6.32 16.13 11.73
CA LYS A 111 5.94 15.26 12.86
C LYS A 111 7.15 14.93 13.73
N LEU A 112 8.24 14.49 13.12
CA LEU A 112 9.47 14.18 13.84
C LEU A 112 10.07 15.42 14.54
N LEU A 113 10.00 16.60 13.90
CA LEU A 113 10.50 17.83 14.50
C LEU A 113 9.83 18.11 15.84
N LYS A 114 8.50 17.97 15.92
CA LYS A 114 7.74 18.14 17.18
C LYS A 114 8.15 17.15 18.27
N GLU A 115 8.41 15.88 17.90
CA GLU A 115 8.86 14.88 18.86
C GLU A 115 10.28 15.16 19.37
N TYR A 116 11.18 15.59 18.47
CA TYR A 116 12.57 15.90 18.85
C TYR A 116 12.71 17.20 19.66
N GLU A 117 11.79 18.16 19.57
CA GLU A 117 11.79 19.38 20.37
C GLU A 117 11.74 19.14 21.89
N PHE A 118 11.20 17.99 22.33
CA PHE A 118 11.20 17.57 23.72
C PHE A 118 12.60 17.19 24.24
N PHE A 119 13.50 16.76 23.34
CA PHE A 119 14.82 16.22 23.70
C PHE A 119 15.96 17.14 23.30
N ILE A 120 15.77 17.92 22.24
CA ILE A 120 16.81 18.73 21.61
C ILE A 120 16.33 20.18 21.48
N LYS A 121 17.14 21.13 21.92
CA LYS A 121 16.85 22.55 21.77
C LYS A 121 17.08 22.97 20.32
N LYS A 122 16.03 23.49 19.65
CA LYS A 122 16.07 23.97 18.26
C LYS A 122 16.63 22.92 17.30
N PRO A 123 16.02 21.73 17.20
CA PRO A 123 16.49 20.67 16.33
C PRO A 123 16.39 21.10 14.86
N GLN A 124 17.39 20.75 14.08
CA GLN A 124 17.35 20.82 12.63
C GLN A 124 17.27 19.41 12.11
N LEU A 125 16.25 19.13 11.31
CA LEU A 125 15.96 17.78 10.84
C LEU A 125 15.95 17.73 9.31
N THR A 126 16.65 16.73 8.76
CA THR A 126 16.57 16.37 7.34
C THR A 126 16.12 14.92 7.25
N VAL A 127 15.09 14.65 6.45
CA VAL A 127 14.56 13.31 6.22
C VAL A 127 14.63 13.03 4.73
N THR A 128 15.24 11.91 4.36
CA THR A 128 15.34 11.46 2.97
C THR A 128 15.05 9.97 2.88
N PHE A 129 14.62 9.49 1.72
CA PHE A 129 14.58 8.06 1.48
C PHE A 129 16.00 7.49 1.40
N ALA A 130 16.19 6.29 1.95
CA ALA A 130 17.42 5.54 1.74
C ALA A 130 17.59 5.22 0.25
N PRO A 131 18.83 5.08 -0.23
CA PRO A 131 19.07 4.65 -1.61
C PRO A 131 18.29 3.39 -1.94
N PHE A 132 17.60 3.40 -3.07
CA PHE A 132 16.77 2.32 -3.57
C PHE A 132 17.30 1.85 -4.92
N ASP A 133 17.66 0.56 -5.03
CA ASP A 133 18.28 -0.03 -6.22
C ASP A 133 17.26 -0.52 -7.28
N GLY A 134 15.97 -0.38 -7.01
CA GLY A 134 14.89 -0.84 -7.88
C GLY A 134 14.61 -2.34 -7.82
N LYS A 135 15.54 -3.16 -7.34
CA LYS A 135 15.45 -4.63 -7.33
C LYS A 135 15.11 -5.21 -5.97
N THR A 136 15.66 -4.62 -4.92
CA THR A 136 15.47 -5.07 -3.54
C THR A 136 14.66 -4.04 -2.75
N GLY A 137 13.75 -4.53 -1.91
CA GLY A 137 12.93 -3.68 -1.06
C GLY A 137 11.67 -3.15 -1.73
N VAL A 138 11.04 -2.17 -1.09
CA VAL A 138 9.80 -1.54 -1.50
C VAL A 138 10.07 -0.13 -2.03
N SER A 139 9.56 0.16 -3.22
CA SER A 139 9.70 1.51 -3.81
C SER A 139 8.81 2.53 -3.10
N PRO A 140 9.35 3.67 -2.66
CA PRO A 140 8.54 4.79 -2.16
C PRO A 140 7.55 5.34 -3.19
N TRP A 141 7.85 5.17 -4.47
CA TRP A 141 7.00 5.60 -5.59
C TRP A 141 5.91 4.59 -5.94
N GLY A 142 5.93 3.40 -5.32
CA GLY A 142 4.95 2.36 -5.53
C GLY A 142 5.37 1.28 -6.51
N THR A 143 4.42 0.44 -6.87
CA THR A 143 4.62 -0.70 -7.76
C THR A 143 3.56 -0.76 -8.84
N VAL A 144 3.91 -1.37 -9.97
CA VAL A 144 2.99 -1.79 -11.03
C VAL A 144 2.96 -3.31 -11.03
N LYS A 145 1.79 -3.91 -11.15
CA LYS A 145 1.65 -5.37 -11.20
C LYS A 145 1.62 -5.84 -12.65
N VAL A 146 2.54 -6.73 -13.00
CA VAL A 146 2.60 -7.34 -14.34
C VAL A 146 2.17 -8.79 -14.28
N MET A 147 1.29 -9.21 -15.17
CA MET A 147 0.69 -10.55 -15.19
C MET A 147 0.54 -11.07 -16.64
N GLY A 148 0.42 -12.40 -16.79
CA GLY A 148 0.22 -13.07 -18.06
C GLY A 148 1.52 -13.49 -18.72
N GLU A 149 1.59 -13.44 -20.06
CA GLU A 149 2.68 -13.98 -20.88
C GLU A 149 3.92 -13.09 -20.90
N VAL A 150 4.58 -12.97 -19.74
CA VAL A 150 5.86 -12.28 -19.53
C VAL A 150 6.88 -13.22 -18.89
N GLY A 151 8.15 -12.88 -18.97
CA GLY A 151 9.24 -13.69 -18.43
C GLY A 151 9.13 -13.90 -16.92
N SER A 152 8.85 -12.84 -16.17
CA SER A 152 8.76 -12.83 -14.70
C SER A 152 7.51 -12.06 -14.26
N PRO A 153 6.34 -12.71 -14.17
CA PRO A 153 5.14 -12.06 -13.64
C PRO A 153 5.32 -11.65 -12.17
N GLY A 154 4.83 -10.47 -11.81
CA GLY A 154 4.95 -9.99 -10.44
C GLY A 154 4.83 -8.47 -10.30
N PRO A 155 5.08 -7.94 -9.11
CA PRO A 155 5.19 -6.51 -8.89
C PRO A 155 6.52 -5.97 -9.44
N VAL A 156 6.46 -4.87 -10.16
CA VAL A 156 7.61 -4.10 -10.65
C VAL A 156 7.63 -2.77 -9.91
N ASN A 157 8.75 -2.44 -9.31
CA ASN A 157 8.92 -1.20 -8.56
C ASN A 157 8.98 0.01 -9.50
N MET A 158 8.30 1.10 -9.12
CA MET A 158 8.41 2.35 -9.87
C MET A 158 9.75 3.02 -9.59
N PRO A 159 10.44 3.53 -10.63
CA PRO A 159 11.69 4.26 -10.48
C PRO A 159 11.45 5.66 -9.88
N PRO A 160 12.50 6.29 -9.33
CA PRO A 160 12.42 7.66 -8.81
C PRO A 160 11.98 8.71 -9.82
N THR A 161 12.27 8.51 -11.08
CA THR A 161 11.89 9.40 -12.19
C THR A 161 10.41 9.35 -12.53
N MET A 162 9.70 8.32 -12.05
CA MET A 162 8.26 8.07 -12.28
C MET A 162 7.86 7.94 -13.77
N ASP A 163 8.80 7.79 -14.68
CA ASP A 163 8.55 7.64 -16.13
C ASP A 163 8.60 6.18 -16.57
N LEU A 164 7.94 5.30 -15.82
CA LEU A 164 7.75 3.92 -16.15
C LEU A 164 6.65 3.80 -17.21
N THR A 165 7.00 3.35 -18.41
CA THR A 165 6.06 3.10 -19.50
C THR A 165 5.75 1.61 -19.64
N VAL A 166 4.76 1.26 -20.49
CA VAL A 166 4.40 -0.15 -20.72
C VAL A 166 5.58 -0.93 -21.29
N THR A 167 6.32 -0.38 -22.24
CA THR A 167 7.51 -1.05 -22.80
C THR A 167 8.59 -1.27 -21.75
N LYS A 168 8.88 -0.28 -20.90
CA LYS A 168 9.86 -0.38 -19.83
C LYS A 168 9.47 -1.44 -18.79
N VAL A 169 8.22 -1.42 -18.33
CA VAL A 169 7.77 -2.40 -17.32
C VAL A 169 7.81 -3.83 -17.84
N LEU A 170 7.48 -4.04 -19.12
CA LEU A 170 7.55 -5.36 -19.72
C LEU A 170 9.01 -5.83 -19.87
N GLN A 171 9.93 -4.92 -20.19
CA GLN A 171 11.36 -5.22 -20.21
C GLN A 171 11.88 -5.62 -18.83
N GLU A 172 11.50 -4.91 -17.77
CA GLU A 172 11.85 -5.25 -16.39
C GLU A 172 11.22 -6.58 -15.93
N ALA A 173 10.02 -6.90 -16.43
CA ALA A 173 9.37 -8.20 -16.22
C ALA A 173 9.99 -9.35 -17.04
N GLY A 174 11.19 -9.17 -17.61
CA GLY A 174 11.91 -10.19 -18.38
C GLY A 174 11.41 -10.37 -19.81
N GLY A 175 10.71 -9.39 -20.36
CA GLY A 175 10.20 -9.39 -21.73
C GLY A 175 8.95 -10.24 -21.93
N LEU A 176 8.48 -10.27 -23.17
CA LEU A 176 7.34 -11.07 -23.59
C LEU A 176 7.73 -12.52 -23.85
N ARG A 177 6.87 -13.46 -23.49
CA ARG A 177 7.00 -14.86 -23.88
C ARG A 177 6.59 -15.07 -25.35
N PRO A 178 7.01 -16.19 -26.00
CA PRO A 178 6.75 -16.43 -27.42
C PRO A 178 5.26 -16.43 -27.80
N PHE A 179 4.39 -16.80 -26.88
CA PHE A 179 2.93 -16.87 -27.11
C PHE A 179 2.19 -15.60 -26.67
N ALA A 180 2.90 -14.55 -26.29
CA ALA A 180 2.29 -13.29 -25.90
C ALA A 180 1.59 -12.60 -27.08
N HIS A 181 0.38 -12.07 -26.83
CA HIS A 181 -0.34 -11.26 -27.79
C HIS A 181 0.08 -9.79 -27.71
N LYS A 182 1.08 -9.40 -28.49
CA LYS A 182 1.71 -8.06 -28.46
C LYS A 182 0.76 -6.91 -28.74
N GLY A 183 -0.24 -7.12 -29.62
CA GLY A 183 -1.21 -6.07 -29.99
C GLY A 183 -2.36 -5.88 -29.04
N LYS A 184 -2.46 -6.62 -27.92
CA LYS A 184 -3.62 -6.55 -27.00
C LYS A 184 -3.23 -6.50 -25.53
N ILE A 185 -2.17 -5.79 -25.19
CA ILE A 185 -1.74 -5.62 -23.80
C ILE A 185 -2.74 -4.71 -23.10
N ARG A 186 -3.26 -5.17 -21.97
CA ARG A 186 -4.26 -4.46 -21.20
C ARG A 186 -3.63 -3.80 -19.99
N VAL A 187 -3.81 -2.49 -19.88
CA VAL A 187 -3.49 -1.72 -18.68
C VAL A 187 -4.78 -1.37 -17.97
N THR A 188 -4.94 -1.84 -16.75
CA THR A 188 -6.08 -1.54 -15.88
C THR A 188 -5.63 -0.57 -14.81
N ARG A 189 -6.26 0.59 -14.74
CA ARG A 189 -6.05 1.63 -13.75
C ARG A 189 -7.29 1.78 -12.90
N CYS A 190 -7.11 1.81 -11.57
CA CYS A 190 -8.16 2.22 -10.66
C CYS A 190 -8.07 3.72 -10.44
N GLU A 191 -9.12 4.44 -10.78
CA GLU A 191 -9.21 5.89 -10.56
C GLU A 191 -9.64 6.18 -9.11
N LYS A 192 -9.51 7.45 -8.69
CA LYS A 192 -9.81 7.91 -7.33
C LYS A 192 -11.27 7.69 -6.90
N ASP A 193 -12.18 7.71 -7.84
CA ASP A 193 -13.61 7.47 -7.63
C ASP A 193 -13.99 5.98 -7.55
N GLY A 194 -13.01 5.08 -7.59
CA GLY A 194 -13.20 3.63 -7.59
C GLY A 194 -13.53 3.06 -8.98
N SER A 195 -13.68 3.89 -10.00
CA SER A 195 -13.86 3.44 -11.38
C SER A 195 -12.59 2.77 -11.91
N LYS A 196 -12.76 1.90 -12.91
CA LYS A 196 -11.65 1.21 -13.57
C LYS A 196 -11.57 1.62 -15.02
N THR A 197 -10.44 2.20 -15.39
CA THR A 197 -10.13 2.50 -16.80
C THR A 197 -9.27 1.38 -17.37
N ILE A 198 -9.67 0.86 -18.53
CA ILE A 198 -8.92 -0.16 -19.26
C ILE A 198 -8.40 0.45 -20.55
N THR A 199 -7.09 0.46 -20.73
CA THR A 199 -6.43 0.92 -21.96
C THR A 199 -5.76 -0.27 -22.62
N ILE A 200 -5.92 -0.42 -23.93
CA ILE A 200 -5.26 -1.44 -24.73
C ILE A 200 -4.05 -0.80 -25.40
N VAL A 201 -2.89 -1.42 -25.23
CA VAL A 201 -1.63 -0.98 -25.83
C VAL A 201 -1.17 -2.03 -26.84
N ASP A 202 -0.81 -1.56 -28.02
CA ASP A 202 -0.29 -2.37 -29.13
C ASP A 202 1.21 -2.10 -29.26
N LEU A 203 2.03 -3.10 -28.89
CA LEU A 203 3.49 -2.99 -28.97
C LEU A 203 4.01 -3.08 -30.40
N ASP A 204 3.27 -3.70 -31.33
CA ASP A 204 3.68 -3.74 -32.74
C ASP A 204 3.58 -2.32 -33.34
N GLU A 205 2.60 -1.53 -32.91
CA GLU A 205 2.54 -0.12 -33.31
C GLU A 205 3.67 0.72 -32.71
N ILE A 206 4.05 0.46 -31.48
CA ILE A 206 5.13 1.20 -30.80
C ILE A 206 6.49 0.81 -31.38
N GLY A 207 6.77 -0.52 -31.46
CA GLY A 207 8.08 -1.03 -31.87
C GLY A 207 8.29 -1.04 -33.38
N GLU A 208 7.33 -1.63 -34.15
CA GLU A 208 7.52 -1.79 -35.60
C GLU A 208 7.20 -0.51 -36.38
N LYS A 209 6.16 0.24 -35.96
CA LYS A 209 5.77 1.49 -36.62
C LYS A 209 6.35 2.76 -36.00
N GLY A 210 7.14 2.63 -34.92
CA GLY A 210 7.83 3.74 -34.26
C GLY A 210 6.88 4.75 -33.58
N ARG A 211 5.64 4.36 -33.24
CA ARG A 211 4.66 5.23 -32.60
C ARG A 211 4.87 5.30 -31.10
N VAL A 212 5.98 5.88 -30.66
CA VAL A 212 6.38 5.97 -29.25
C VAL A 212 5.39 6.76 -28.40
N GLU A 213 4.59 7.64 -29.00
CA GLU A 213 3.53 8.40 -28.33
C GLU A 213 2.37 7.52 -27.81
N LYS A 214 2.28 6.28 -28.29
CA LYS A 214 1.31 5.28 -27.82
C LYS A 214 1.81 4.47 -26.62
N ASP A 215 3.08 4.62 -26.25
CA ASP A 215 3.65 3.99 -25.06
C ASP A 215 3.23 4.78 -23.81
N ILE A 216 2.16 4.34 -23.19
CA ILE A 216 1.55 5.06 -22.08
C ILE A 216 2.39 4.97 -20.81
N ALA A 217 2.44 6.09 -20.07
CA ALA A 217 3.05 6.13 -18.75
C ALA A 217 2.15 5.44 -17.70
N LEU A 218 2.77 4.59 -16.91
CA LEU A 218 2.13 3.85 -15.84
C LEU A 218 2.15 4.63 -14.53
N ARG A 219 1.19 4.33 -13.65
CA ARG A 219 1.10 4.88 -12.30
C ARG A 219 1.15 3.76 -11.26
N ALA A 220 1.51 4.13 -10.04
CA ALA A 220 1.47 3.19 -8.93
C ALA A 220 0.06 2.57 -8.80
N GLY A 221 0.03 1.24 -8.66
CA GLY A 221 -1.22 0.48 -8.59
C GLY A 221 -1.80 0.03 -9.93
N ASP A 222 -1.23 0.45 -11.06
CA ASP A 222 -1.66 -0.07 -12.37
C ASP A 222 -1.40 -1.57 -12.47
N VAL A 223 -2.28 -2.25 -13.21
CA VAL A 223 -2.15 -3.67 -13.53
C VAL A 223 -1.97 -3.82 -15.03
N VAL A 224 -0.83 -4.36 -15.44
CA VAL A 224 -0.51 -4.69 -16.83
C VAL A 224 -0.74 -6.18 -17.03
N TRP A 225 -1.63 -6.54 -17.93
CA TRP A 225 -1.92 -7.92 -18.27
C TRP A 225 -1.61 -8.20 -19.74
N VAL A 226 -0.73 -9.19 -19.97
CA VAL A 226 -0.34 -9.66 -21.29
C VAL A 226 -1.09 -10.93 -21.62
N PRO A 227 -2.05 -10.91 -22.56
CA PRO A 227 -2.78 -12.09 -22.93
C PRO A 227 -1.95 -13.05 -23.77
N GLU A 228 -2.35 -14.32 -23.72
CA GLU A 228 -1.84 -15.33 -24.65
C GLU A 228 -2.48 -15.16 -26.03
N ARG A 229 -1.71 -15.45 -27.07
CA ARG A 229 -2.17 -15.47 -28.44
C ARG A 229 -2.74 -16.85 -28.76
N TRP A 230 -4.06 -16.93 -28.91
CA TRP A 230 -4.72 -18.13 -29.42
C TRP A 230 -4.63 -18.12 -30.97
N TYR A 231 -4.33 -19.26 -31.53
CA TYR A 231 -4.29 -19.47 -32.98
C TYR A 231 -5.66 -19.78 -33.53
#